data_7926397059235ff314dccec4ee80d2ad
#
_entry.id   7926397059235ff314dccec4ee80d2ad
#
_cell.length_a   1.000
_cell.length_b   1.000
_cell.length_c   1.000
_cell.angle_alpha   90.00
_cell.angle_beta   90.00
_cell.angle_gamma   90.00
#
_symmetry.space_group_name_H-M   'P 1'
#
loop_
_entity.id
_entity.type
_entity.pdbx_description
1 polymer ?
#
loop_
_entity_poly.entity_id
_entity_poly.type
_entity_poly.pdbx_seq_one_letter_code
_entity_poly.pdbx_strand_id
1 'polypeptide(L)'
;MKQRTWPHRTDNPRFTALPFDGSSVDDLAAKFARRRHHHHHQTDRSASTSASSRRVPKPPPPPPPSSSRLRSPASRWKLAPAGSPKPAPSRDFAGLPYDVLARIAASFTQSNLRAASLVCRSWNEALRPLREAMLLLHWGKRFKHGRGGAGANSEKALDSFLKGAARGSTLAMVDAGLMYWEMGKKEAAIELYRKAASLGDPAGQCNLGIAYLQVEPAKPQEAIKWLQLASAAGHIRAQYQLALCLHRGSGQDTNLVEAARWYLKAAEGGYVRAMYNVALCYSFGEGFHRNRRQARSWMKRAADRGHSKAQFEHGLSLFSGIQRLMGAFSHPAGG
;
A
#
# COMPACT_ATOMS: atom_id res chain seq x y z
N MET A 1 -11.82 36.77 6.08
CA MET A 1 -11.65 35.44 6.73
C MET A 1 -10.86 34.54 5.80
N LYS A 2 -9.58 34.30 6.10
CA LYS A 2 -8.72 33.45 5.28
C LYS A 2 -8.94 31.97 5.69
N GLN A 3 -9.49 31.17 4.81
CA GLN A 3 -9.61 29.73 5.00
C GLN A 3 -8.20 29.12 5.09
N ARG A 4 -7.87 28.55 6.25
CA ARG A 4 -6.67 27.73 6.44
C ARG A 4 -6.89 26.39 5.71
N THR A 5 -6.34 26.26 4.52
CA THR A 5 -6.19 24.98 3.86
C THR A 5 -5.13 24.18 4.61
N TRP A 6 -5.50 23.01 5.12
CA TRP A 6 -4.57 22.04 5.69
C TRP A 6 -3.60 21.58 4.61
N PRO A 7 -2.30 21.51 4.89
CA PRO A 7 -1.37 20.94 3.94
C PRO A 7 -1.69 19.46 3.77
N HIS A 8 -2.08 19.06 2.57
CA HIS A 8 -2.15 17.66 2.18
C HIS A 8 -0.74 17.07 2.23
N ARG A 9 -0.47 16.31 3.27
CA ARG A 9 0.76 15.53 3.47
C ARG A 9 0.73 14.31 2.54
N THR A 10 0.74 14.54 1.24
CA THR A 10 0.83 13.50 0.18
C THR A 10 2.16 13.55 -0.56
N ASP A 11 3.13 14.28 -0.04
CA ASP A 11 4.49 14.32 -0.59
C ASP A 11 5.36 13.14 -0.08
N ASN A 12 4.77 11.93 -0.08
CA ASN A 12 5.60 10.75 -0.01
C ASN A 12 6.05 10.44 -1.45
N PRO A 13 7.33 10.65 -1.82
CA PRO A 13 7.81 10.52 -3.20
C PRO A 13 7.74 9.08 -3.76
N ARG A 14 7.15 8.16 -3.03
CA ARG A 14 7.00 6.74 -3.40
C ARG A 14 5.67 6.39 -4.07
N PHE A 15 4.76 7.35 -4.27
CA PHE A 15 3.43 7.07 -4.84
C PHE A 15 3.22 7.75 -6.18
N THR A 16 4.01 7.37 -7.18
CA THR A 16 3.64 7.57 -8.59
C THR A 16 2.66 6.47 -8.96
N ALA A 17 1.43 6.85 -9.25
CA ALA A 17 0.34 5.90 -9.42
C ALA A 17 -0.47 6.22 -10.68
N LEU A 18 -0.80 5.17 -11.46
CA LEU A 18 -1.78 5.27 -12.55
C LEU A 18 -3.09 5.90 -12.05
N PRO A 19 -3.73 6.80 -12.83
CA PRO A 19 -5.06 7.27 -12.54
C PRO A 19 -6.00 6.05 -12.47
N PHE A 20 -6.80 6.00 -11.42
CA PHE A 20 -7.78 4.94 -11.23
C PHE A 20 -9.10 5.41 -11.83
N ASP A 21 -9.62 4.66 -12.79
CA ASP A 21 -11.00 4.83 -13.23
C ASP A 21 -11.94 4.47 -12.07
N GLY A 22 -12.73 5.47 -11.64
CA GLY A 22 -13.60 5.35 -10.46
C GLY A 22 -14.77 4.37 -10.64
N SER A 23 -15.08 3.95 -11.88
CA SER A 23 -16.22 3.10 -12.22
C SER A 23 -16.22 1.75 -11.48
N SER A 24 -15.04 1.21 -11.20
CA SER A 24 -14.84 -0.09 -10.58
C SER A 24 -15.14 -0.14 -9.06
N VAL A 25 -15.09 1.00 -8.38
CA VAL A 25 -15.38 1.09 -6.93
C VAL A 25 -16.87 1.26 -6.68
N ASP A 26 -17.56 1.88 -7.63
CA ASP A 26 -19.00 2.07 -7.58
C ASP A 26 -19.77 0.75 -7.71
N ASP A 27 -19.23 -0.21 -8.47
CA ASP A 27 -19.78 -1.55 -8.60
C ASP A 27 -19.74 -2.36 -7.29
N LEU A 28 -18.69 -2.22 -6.49
CA LEU A 28 -18.61 -2.87 -5.18
C LEU A 28 -19.60 -2.24 -4.20
N ALA A 29 -19.66 -0.91 -4.15
CA ALA A 29 -20.62 -0.21 -3.32
C ALA A 29 -22.08 -0.51 -3.76
N ALA A 30 -22.32 -0.65 -5.07
CA ALA A 30 -23.63 -1.05 -5.62
C ALA A 30 -23.99 -2.51 -5.30
N LYS A 31 -23.04 -3.45 -5.34
CA LYS A 31 -23.24 -4.82 -4.86
C LYS A 31 -23.57 -4.87 -3.36
N PHE A 32 -22.88 -4.10 -2.54
CA PHE A 32 -23.20 -3.96 -1.13
C PHE A 32 -24.57 -3.29 -0.90
N ALA A 33 -24.94 -2.30 -1.69
CA ALA A 33 -26.24 -1.66 -1.60
C ALA A 33 -27.40 -2.60 -1.99
N ARG A 34 -27.26 -3.40 -3.05
CA ARG A 34 -28.26 -4.40 -3.45
C ARG A 34 -28.50 -5.46 -2.38
N ARG A 35 -27.45 -5.88 -1.66
CA ARG A 35 -27.60 -6.81 -0.52
C ARG A 35 -28.31 -6.18 0.69
N ARG A 36 -28.26 -4.84 0.87
CA ARG A 36 -29.04 -4.14 1.91
C ARG A 36 -30.55 -4.38 1.74
N HIS A 37 -31.08 -4.36 0.52
CA HIS A 37 -32.49 -4.56 0.27
C HIS A 37 -32.98 -6.01 0.51
N HIS A 38 -32.10 -7.01 0.28
CA HIS A 38 -32.50 -8.40 0.54
C HIS A 38 -32.50 -8.78 2.04
N HIS A 39 -31.71 -8.12 2.89
CA HIS A 39 -31.70 -8.43 4.32
C HIS A 39 -32.82 -7.76 5.12
N HIS A 40 -33.45 -6.69 4.62
CA HIS A 40 -34.58 -6.07 5.32
C HIS A 40 -35.89 -6.89 5.24
N HIS A 41 -36.00 -7.80 4.28
CA HIS A 41 -37.20 -8.68 4.14
C HIS A 41 -37.09 -10.02 4.88
N GLN A 42 -35.93 -10.36 5.47
CA GLN A 42 -35.72 -11.63 6.14
C GLN A 42 -35.66 -11.54 7.69
N THR A 43 -35.72 -10.35 8.28
CA THR A 43 -35.58 -10.19 9.74
C THR A 43 -36.89 -10.13 10.52
N ASP A 44 -38.06 -10.22 9.85
CA ASP A 44 -39.36 -10.17 10.52
C ASP A 44 -40.00 -11.54 10.83
N ARG A 45 -39.28 -12.64 10.62
CA ARG A 45 -39.81 -13.98 10.90
C ARG A 45 -38.83 -14.90 11.64
N SER A 46 -38.33 -14.50 12.80
CA SER A 46 -37.83 -15.47 13.80
C SER A 46 -37.33 -14.77 15.06
N ALA A 47 -38.26 -14.40 15.91
CA ALA A 47 -37.95 -14.02 17.28
C ALA A 47 -38.82 -14.89 18.19
N SER A 48 -38.31 -16.05 18.56
CA SER A 48 -38.64 -16.75 19.81
C SER A 48 -37.87 -18.06 19.86
N THR A 49 -36.78 -18.11 20.57
CA THR A 49 -36.46 -19.23 21.47
C THR A 49 -35.22 -18.88 22.29
N SER A 50 -35.40 -19.04 23.53
CA SER A 50 -34.54 -18.92 24.71
C SER A 50 -33.05 -19.20 24.58
N ALA A 51 -32.26 -18.26 25.13
CA ALA A 51 -30.83 -18.34 25.32
C ALA A 51 -30.46 -18.97 26.66
N SER A 52 -29.68 -20.02 26.63
CA SER A 52 -28.92 -20.50 27.79
C SER A 52 -27.48 -19.99 27.68
N SER A 53 -27.11 -19.14 28.62
CA SER A 53 -25.78 -18.56 28.79
C SER A 53 -24.80 -19.61 29.29
N ARG A 54 -23.86 -20.07 28.48
CA ARG A 54 -22.65 -20.75 28.96
C ARG A 54 -21.46 -19.79 28.85
N ARG A 55 -20.96 -19.36 30.01
CA ARG A 55 -19.70 -18.65 30.16
C ARG A 55 -18.55 -19.58 29.79
N VAL A 56 -17.74 -19.15 28.80
CA VAL A 56 -16.44 -19.75 28.48
C VAL A 56 -15.41 -19.15 29.45
N PRO A 57 -14.61 -19.96 30.18
CA PRO A 57 -13.60 -19.44 31.07
C PRO A 57 -12.42 -18.85 30.31
N LYS A 58 -11.90 -17.75 30.84
CA LYS A 58 -10.69 -17.06 30.35
C LYS A 58 -9.45 -17.94 30.57
N PRO A 59 -8.52 -18.05 29.62
CA PRO A 59 -7.25 -18.74 29.87
C PRO A 59 -6.39 -17.94 30.88
N PRO A 60 -5.60 -18.62 31.71
CA PRO A 60 -4.74 -17.98 32.70
C PRO A 60 -3.56 -17.25 32.03
N PRO A 61 -3.02 -16.19 32.67
CA PRO A 61 -1.86 -15.46 32.15
C PRO A 61 -0.59 -16.32 32.22
N PRO A 62 0.39 -16.09 31.33
CA PRO A 62 1.65 -16.80 31.36
C PRO A 62 2.48 -16.41 32.61
N PRO A 63 3.29 -17.35 33.13
CA PRO A 63 4.12 -17.10 34.33
C PRO A 63 5.25 -16.11 34.02
N PRO A 64 5.72 -15.33 35.00
CA PRO A 64 6.83 -14.40 34.84
C PRO A 64 8.16 -15.15 34.65
N PRO A 65 9.13 -14.57 33.89
CA PRO A 65 10.41 -15.21 33.68
C PRO A 65 11.21 -15.26 34.99
N SER A 66 11.62 -16.48 35.35
CA SER A 66 12.46 -16.75 36.49
C SER A 66 13.86 -16.16 36.31
N SER A 67 14.25 -15.24 37.17
CA SER A 67 15.59 -14.70 37.29
C SER A 67 16.53 -15.75 37.91
N SER A 68 17.20 -16.53 37.09
CA SER A 68 18.34 -17.33 37.55
C SER A 68 19.64 -16.52 37.36
N ARG A 69 20.13 -15.99 38.49
CA ARG A 69 21.52 -15.50 38.59
C ARG A 69 22.46 -16.68 38.40
N LEU A 70 23.10 -16.78 37.27
CA LEU A 70 24.26 -17.65 37.06
C LEU A 70 25.54 -16.86 37.38
N ARG A 71 26.17 -17.23 38.47
CA ARG A 71 27.54 -16.87 38.80
C ARG A 71 28.48 -17.43 37.75
N SER A 72 29.29 -16.57 37.17
CA SER A 72 30.40 -16.92 36.29
C SER A 72 31.57 -17.51 37.09
N PRO A 73 32.11 -18.68 36.76
CA PRO A 73 33.41 -19.09 37.20
C PRO A 73 34.46 -18.47 36.28
N ALA A 74 35.37 -17.67 36.85
CA ALA A 74 36.56 -17.19 36.17
C ALA A 74 37.49 -18.39 35.88
N SER A 75 37.44 -18.90 34.66
CA SER A 75 38.41 -19.85 34.15
C SER A 75 39.46 -19.10 33.32
N ARG A 76 40.61 -19.08 33.89
CA ARG A 76 41.91 -18.59 33.41
C ARG A 76 42.28 -19.26 32.08
N TRP A 77 42.09 -18.55 30.96
CA TRP A 77 42.55 -18.98 29.66
C TRP A 77 44.06 -18.71 29.55
N LYS A 78 44.89 -19.77 29.55
CA LYS A 78 46.30 -19.71 29.16
C LYS A 78 46.33 -19.41 27.66
N LEU A 79 46.93 -18.28 27.28
CA LEU A 79 47.28 -17.98 25.90
C LEU A 79 48.29 -19.01 25.40
N ALA A 80 47.97 -19.76 24.39
CA ALA A 80 48.91 -20.45 23.52
C ALA A 80 49.50 -19.39 22.54
N PRO A 81 50.78 -19.52 22.11
CA PRO A 81 51.37 -18.55 21.21
C PRO A 81 50.67 -18.56 19.87
N ALA A 82 50.20 -17.38 19.47
CA ALA A 82 49.48 -17.15 18.23
C ALA A 82 50.37 -17.40 17.02
N GLY A 83 50.08 -18.46 16.30
CA GLY A 83 50.35 -18.49 14.85
C GLY A 83 49.55 -17.34 14.22
N SER A 84 50.26 -16.50 13.42
CA SER A 84 49.65 -15.38 12.71
C SER A 84 48.33 -15.76 12.08
N PRO A 85 47.20 -15.09 12.38
CA PRO A 85 45.93 -15.40 11.75
C PRO A 85 46.08 -15.12 10.26
N LYS A 86 45.85 -16.13 9.42
CA LYS A 86 45.63 -15.91 7.98
C LYS A 86 44.58 -14.81 7.88
N PRO A 87 44.81 -13.74 7.09
CA PRO A 87 43.82 -12.70 6.94
C PRO A 87 42.51 -13.36 6.46
N ALA A 88 41.44 -13.18 7.23
CA ALA A 88 40.12 -13.57 6.80
C ALA A 88 39.88 -13.00 5.39
N PRO A 89 39.28 -13.75 4.45
CA PRO A 89 39.02 -13.20 3.13
C PRO A 89 38.30 -11.87 3.33
N SER A 90 38.95 -10.78 2.92
CA SER A 90 38.39 -9.44 2.99
C SER A 90 37.07 -9.55 2.22
N ARG A 91 35.94 -9.39 2.91
CA ARG A 91 34.64 -9.22 2.28
C ARG A 91 34.69 -7.87 1.57
N ASP A 92 35.42 -7.85 0.46
CA ASP A 92 35.69 -6.63 -0.28
C ASP A 92 34.45 -6.34 -1.13
N PHE A 93 33.49 -5.60 -0.55
CA PHE A 93 32.33 -5.09 -1.26
C PHE A 93 32.71 -4.20 -2.44
N ALA A 94 33.98 -3.77 -2.53
CA ALA A 94 34.54 -3.06 -3.67
C ALA A 94 34.56 -3.90 -4.94
N GLY A 95 34.63 -5.24 -4.82
CA GLY A 95 34.62 -6.19 -5.93
C GLY A 95 33.24 -6.63 -6.41
N LEU A 96 32.15 -6.05 -5.95
CA LEU A 96 30.81 -6.40 -6.47
C LEU A 96 30.70 -6.07 -7.96
N PRO A 97 30.20 -6.99 -8.81
CA PRO A 97 29.93 -6.73 -10.21
C PRO A 97 29.01 -5.51 -10.37
N TYR A 98 29.26 -4.71 -11.39
CA TYR A 98 28.54 -3.45 -11.65
C TYR A 98 27.02 -3.66 -11.73
N ASP A 99 26.57 -4.71 -12.39
CA ASP A 99 25.15 -5.05 -12.56
C ASP A 99 24.47 -5.40 -11.22
N VAL A 100 25.17 -6.12 -10.34
CA VAL A 100 24.68 -6.43 -8.99
C VAL A 100 24.56 -5.16 -8.17
N LEU A 101 25.58 -4.30 -8.19
CA LEU A 101 25.56 -3.02 -7.47
C LEU A 101 24.45 -2.10 -8.01
N ALA A 102 24.28 -2.02 -9.34
CA ALA A 102 23.24 -1.23 -9.97
C ALA A 102 21.83 -1.74 -9.60
N ARG A 103 21.62 -3.06 -9.53
CA ARG A 103 20.34 -3.66 -9.11
C ARG A 103 20.04 -3.37 -7.64
N ILE A 104 21.00 -3.49 -6.75
CA ILE A 104 20.85 -3.14 -5.32
C ILE A 104 20.51 -1.65 -5.19
N ALA A 105 21.23 -0.79 -5.91
CA ALA A 105 21.09 0.66 -5.82
C ALA A 105 19.90 1.23 -6.60
N ALA A 106 19.23 0.45 -7.44
CA ALA A 106 18.09 0.93 -8.25
C ALA A 106 16.93 1.48 -7.40
N SER A 107 16.77 0.96 -6.18
CA SER A 107 15.75 1.41 -5.22
C SER A 107 16.25 2.49 -4.25
N PHE A 108 17.51 2.91 -4.35
CA PHE A 108 18.09 3.86 -3.42
C PHE A 108 17.50 5.27 -3.60
N THR A 109 17.33 5.97 -2.47
CA THR A 109 17.06 7.41 -2.48
C THR A 109 18.30 8.19 -2.90
N GLN A 110 18.15 9.46 -3.24
CA GLN A 110 19.29 10.33 -3.60
C GLN A 110 20.34 10.41 -2.47
N SER A 111 19.90 10.46 -1.22
CA SER A 111 20.79 10.45 -0.05
C SER A 111 21.56 9.15 0.06
N ASN A 112 20.90 8.02 -0.12
CA ASN A 112 21.53 6.69 -0.05
C ASN A 112 22.53 6.47 -1.20
N LEU A 113 22.21 6.94 -2.42
CA LEU A 113 23.13 6.89 -3.54
C LEU A 113 24.40 7.74 -3.31
N ARG A 114 24.23 8.92 -2.71
CA ARG A 114 25.38 9.76 -2.32
C ARG A 114 26.25 9.06 -1.27
N ALA A 115 25.63 8.54 -0.21
CA ALA A 115 26.36 7.82 0.83
C ALA A 115 27.09 6.58 0.28
N ALA A 116 26.43 5.77 -0.53
CA ALA A 116 27.03 4.61 -1.17
C ALA A 116 28.20 4.99 -2.11
N SER A 117 28.11 6.14 -2.78
CA SER A 117 29.20 6.65 -3.65
C SER A 117 30.44 7.09 -2.90
N LEU A 118 30.36 7.28 -1.58
CA LEU A 118 31.50 7.65 -0.74
C LEU A 118 32.27 6.44 -0.20
N VAL A 119 31.76 5.22 -0.39
CA VAL A 119 32.36 3.99 0.13
C VAL A 119 33.72 3.73 -0.51
N CYS A 120 33.82 3.77 -1.84
CA CYS A 120 35.07 3.64 -2.57
C CYS A 120 34.94 4.22 -3.99
N ARG A 121 36.10 4.39 -4.68
CA ARG A 121 36.12 4.92 -6.06
C ARG A 121 35.31 4.09 -7.03
N SER A 122 35.41 2.77 -6.96
CA SER A 122 34.70 1.85 -7.84
C SER A 122 33.17 2.00 -7.68
N TRP A 123 32.66 2.14 -6.45
CA TRP A 123 31.25 2.42 -6.19
C TRP A 123 30.82 3.80 -6.70
N ASN A 124 31.71 4.81 -6.56
CA ASN A 124 31.43 6.15 -7.07
C ASN A 124 31.22 6.16 -8.59
N GLU A 125 32.08 5.44 -9.31
CA GLU A 125 31.96 5.31 -10.78
C GLU A 125 30.76 4.47 -11.18
N ALA A 126 30.58 3.33 -10.55
CA ALA A 126 29.47 2.42 -10.80
C ALA A 126 28.09 3.05 -10.57
N LEU A 127 27.95 3.88 -9.54
CA LEU A 127 26.70 4.55 -9.19
C LEU A 127 26.48 5.90 -9.89
N ARG A 128 27.45 6.37 -10.68
CA ARG A 128 27.36 7.64 -11.41
C ARG A 128 26.12 7.72 -12.31
N PRO A 129 25.79 6.71 -13.14
CA PRO A 129 24.60 6.76 -13.98
C PRO A 129 23.30 6.90 -13.18
N LEU A 130 23.20 6.20 -12.03
CA LEU A 130 22.03 6.31 -11.17
C LEU A 130 21.90 7.67 -10.47
N ARG A 131 23.04 8.29 -10.09
CA ARG A 131 23.01 9.67 -9.55
C ARG A 131 22.56 10.68 -10.60
N GLU A 132 23.04 10.56 -11.83
CA GLU A 132 22.60 11.39 -12.96
C GLU A 132 21.10 11.16 -13.24
N ALA A 133 20.64 9.91 -13.19
CA ALA A 133 19.23 9.57 -13.34
C ALA A 133 18.34 10.22 -12.28
N MET A 134 18.81 10.32 -11.05
CA MET A 134 18.08 10.99 -9.97
C MET A 134 17.96 12.49 -10.17
N LEU A 135 18.98 13.13 -10.74
CA LEU A 135 18.91 14.55 -11.13
C LEU A 135 17.88 14.74 -12.26
N LEU A 136 17.92 13.87 -13.26
CA LEU A 136 16.95 13.90 -14.37
C LEU A 136 15.51 13.65 -13.88
N LEU A 137 15.33 12.73 -12.95
CA LEU A 137 14.04 12.51 -12.27
C LEU A 137 13.54 13.78 -11.55
N HIS A 138 14.45 14.47 -10.85
CA HIS A 138 14.11 15.73 -10.18
C HIS A 138 13.69 16.81 -11.19
N TRP A 139 14.44 16.98 -12.28
CA TRP A 139 14.10 17.92 -13.36
C TRP A 139 12.78 17.55 -14.04
N GLY A 140 12.55 16.26 -14.33
CA GLY A 140 11.29 15.79 -14.89
C GLY A 140 10.10 16.17 -14.03
N LYS A 141 10.20 15.97 -12.70
CA LYS A 141 9.16 16.38 -11.76
C LYS A 141 8.97 17.91 -11.69
N ARG A 142 10.04 18.69 -11.79
CA ARG A 142 9.93 20.16 -11.87
C ARG A 142 9.17 20.59 -13.11
N PHE A 143 9.50 20.04 -14.28
CA PHE A 143 8.79 20.35 -15.53
C PHE A 143 7.33 19.84 -15.51
N LYS A 144 7.07 18.65 -14.97
CA LYS A 144 5.70 18.11 -14.87
C LYS A 144 4.79 19.01 -14.04
N HIS A 145 5.29 19.56 -12.94
CA HIS A 145 4.48 20.33 -11.97
C HIS A 145 4.68 21.84 -12.01
N GLY A 146 5.52 22.37 -12.90
CA GLY A 146 5.78 23.79 -12.99
C GLY A 146 6.43 24.40 -11.74
N ARG A 147 7.29 23.65 -11.03
CA ARG A 147 7.89 24.10 -9.75
C ARG A 147 9.24 24.79 -9.96
N GLY A 148 9.57 25.76 -9.07
CA GLY A 148 10.89 26.39 -9.00
C GLY A 148 11.22 27.28 -10.21
N GLY A 149 10.25 28.06 -10.69
CA GLY A 149 10.43 29.01 -11.78
C GLY A 149 10.41 28.41 -13.20
N ALA A 150 10.33 27.06 -13.32
CA ALA A 150 10.11 26.42 -14.60
C ALA A 150 8.60 26.30 -14.87
N GLY A 151 8.12 26.77 -16.01
CA GLY A 151 6.75 26.54 -16.45
C GLY A 151 6.48 25.04 -16.62
N ALA A 152 5.22 24.61 -16.44
CA ALA A 152 4.84 23.22 -16.70
C ALA A 152 5.07 22.88 -18.18
N ASN A 153 5.85 21.82 -18.45
CA ASN A 153 6.17 21.38 -19.80
C ASN A 153 6.26 19.85 -19.83
N SER A 154 5.22 19.23 -20.37
CA SER A 154 5.10 17.76 -20.40
C SER A 154 6.16 17.10 -21.29
N GLU A 155 6.56 17.73 -22.40
CA GLU A 155 7.58 17.18 -23.30
C GLU A 155 8.96 17.14 -22.63
N LYS A 156 9.38 18.26 -22.01
CA LYS A 156 10.65 18.32 -21.26
C LYS A 156 10.63 17.37 -20.05
N ALA A 157 9.46 17.20 -19.40
CA ALA A 157 9.29 16.26 -18.32
C ALA A 157 9.51 14.82 -18.81
N LEU A 158 8.84 14.44 -19.89
CA LEU A 158 8.95 13.11 -20.47
C LEU A 158 10.37 12.81 -20.94
N ASP A 159 11.01 13.73 -21.68
CA ASP A 159 12.40 13.60 -22.11
C ASP A 159 13.36 13.38 -20.92
N SER A 160 13.19 14.15 -19.85
CA SER A 160 13.98 14.00 -18.63
C SER A 160 13.76 12.63 -17.96
N PHE A 161 12.52 12.16 -17.89
CA PHE A 161 12.22 10.84 -17.34
C PHE A 161 12.77 9.71 -18.21
N LEU A 162 12.67 9.81 -19.54
CA LEU A 162 13.23 8.80 -20.45
C LEU A 162 14.74 8.74 -20.37
N LYS A 163 15.43 9.88 -20.29
CA LYS A 163 16.88 9.93 -20.06
C LYS A 163 17.26 9.33 -18.72
N GLY A 164 16.46 9.54 -17.68
CA GLY A 164 16.63 8.92 -16.38
C GLY A 164 16.39 7.41 -16.39
N ALA A 165 15.36 6.95 -17.12
CA ALA A 165 15.05 5.55 -17.34
C ALA A 165 16.16 4.80 -18.08
N ALA A 166 16.74 5.43 -19.11
CA ALA A 166 17.88 4.88 -19.86
C ALA A 166 19.13 4.67 -18.96
N ARG A 167 19.25 5.44 -17.88
CA ARG A 167 20.32 5.29 -16.87
C ARG A 167 19.97 4.32 -15.72
N GLY A 168 18.90 3.54 -15.85
CA GLY A 168 18.51 2.49 -14.92
C GLY A 168 17.67 2.94 -13.73
N SER A 169 17.15 4.17 -13.68
CA SER A 169 16.26 4.60 -12.60
C SER A 169 14.86 4.02 -12.77
N THR A 170 14.46 3.10 -11.88
CA THR A 170 13.12 2.51 -11.88
C THR A 170 12.04 3.56 -11.62
N LEU A 171 12.30 4.54 -10.77
CA LEU A 171 11.40 5.66 -10.51
C LEU A 171 11.15 6.49 -11.78
N ALA A 172 12.20 6.74 -12.58
CA ALA A 172 12.05 7.46 -13.84
C ALA A 172 11.29 6.63 -14.89
N MET A 173 11.50 5.31 -14.93
CA MET A 173 10.70 4.39 -15.76
C MET A 173 9.22 4.45 -15.42
N VAL A 174 8.89 4.42 -14.12
CA VAL A 174 7.51 4.51 -13.63
C VAL A 174 6.88 5.86 -13.98
N ASP A 175 7.59 6.98 -13.74
CA ASP A 175 7.07 8.32 -14.03
C ASP A 175 6.89 8.56 -15.55
N ALA A 176 7.82 8.07 -16.40
CA ALA A 176 7.67 8.11 -17.85
C ALA A 176 6.51 7.23 -18.33
N GLY A 177 6.37 6.03 -17.74
CA GLY A 177 5.25 5.12 -18.02
C GLY A 177 3.90 5.75 -17.70
N LEU A 178 3.79 6.47 -16.58
CA LEU A 178 2.56 7.21 -16.23
C LEU A 178 2.23 8.28 -17.26
N MET A 179 3.23 9.03 -17.73
CA MET A 179 3.01 10.04 -18.77
C MET A 179 2.56 9.40 -20.10
N TYR A 180 3.18 8.30 -20.51
CA TYR A 180 2.73 7.58 -21.70
C TYR A 180 1.30 7.03 -21.55
N TRP A 181 0.95 6.55 -20.36
CA TRP A 181 -0.41 6.11 -20.08
C TRP A 181 -1.43 7.25 -20.17
N GLU A 182 -1.11 8.42 -19.58
CA GLU A 182 -1.92 9.65 -19.66
C GLU A 182 -2.09 10.13 -21.11
N MET A 183 -1.08 9.89 -21.97
CA MET A 183 -1.11 10.20 -23.43
C MET A 183 -1.81 9.13 -24.27
N GLY A 184 -2.33 8.05 -23.67
CA GLY A 184 -2.96 6.93 -24.38
C GLY A 184 -1.98 5.94 -25.03
N LYS A 185 -0.67 6.12 -24.89
CA LYS A 185 0.38 5.22 -25.42
C LYS A 185 0.60 4.05 -24.47
N LYS A 186 -0.42 3.17 -24.35
CA LYS A 186 -0.49 2.11 -23.34
C LYS A 186 0.65 1.09 -23.48
N GLU A 187 1.03 0.71 -24.69
CA GLU A 187 2.07 -0.27 -24.96
C GLU A 187 3.44 0.22 -24.48
N ALA A 188 3.77 1.48 -24.77
CA ALA A 188 5.01 2.12 -24.33
C ALA A 188 5.06 2.24 -22.80
N ALA A 189 3.92 2.53 -22.17
CA ALA A 189 3.82 2.57 -20.71
C ALA A 189 4.06 1.17 -20.08
N ILE A 190 3.42 0.13 -20.63
CA ILE A 190 3.57 -1.26 -20.16
C ILE A 190 5.03 -1.71 -20.27
N GLU A 191 5.71 -1.37 -21.36
CA GLU A 191 7.11 -1.73 -21.54
C GLU A 191 8.01 -1.11 -20.46
N LEU A 192 7.79 0.17 -20.12
CA LEU A 192 8.50 0.83 -19.04
C LEU A 192 8.17 0.25 -17.66
N TYR A 193 6.89 -0.06 -17.40
CA TYR A 193 6.50 -0.73 -16.16
C TYR A 193 7.10 -2.12 -16.05
N ARG A 194 7.17 -2.89 -17.17
CA ARG A 194 7.80 -4.21 -17.21
C ARG A 194 9.29 -4.11 -16.86
N LYS A 195 10.02 -3.14 -17.45
CA LYS A 195 11.43 -2.88 -17.11
C LYS A 195 11.61 -2.55 -15.63
N ALA A 196 10.81 -1.65 -15.07
CA ALA A 196 10.86 -1.32 -13.66
C ALA A 196 10.51 -2.54 -12.77
N ALA A 197 9.49 -3.30 -13.13
CA ALA A 197 9.03 -4.48 -12.40
C ALA A 197 10.09 -5.60 -12.40
N SER A 198 10.79 -5.83 -13.51
CA SER A 198 11.86 -6.82 -13.61
C SER A 198 13.09 -6.44 -12.76
N LEU A 199 13.30 -5.16 -12.52
CA LEU A 199 14.30 -4.65 -11.59
C LEU A 199 13.85 -4.71 -10.12
N GLY A 200 12.66 -5.25 -9.84
CA GLY A 200 12.14 -5.44 -8.50
C GLY A 200 11.46 -4.21 -7.89
N ASP A 201 11.17 -3.17 -8.68
CA ASP A 201 10.49 -1.97 -8.17
C ASP A 201 9.01 -2.25 -7.87
N PRO A 202 8.55 -2.09 -6.60
CA PRO A 202 7.17 -2.42 -6.24
C PRO A 202 6.13 -1.49 -6.90
N ALA A 203 6.50 -0.24 -7.23
CA ALA A 203 5.61 0.68 -7.92
C ALA A 203 5.47 0.29 -9.40
N GLY A 204 6.57 -0.12 -10.04
CA GLY A 204 6.57 -0.70 -11.38
C GLY A 204 5.71 -1.97 -11.46
N GLN A 205 5.90 -2.89 -10.52
CA GLN A 205 5.10 -4.12 -10.40
C GLN A 205 3.60 -3.81 -10.21
N CYS A 206 3.26 -2.88 -9.32
CA CYS A 206 1.89 -2.46 -9.08
C CYS A 206 1.25 -1.85 -10.34
N ASN A 207 1.95 -0.92 -11.01
CA ASN A 207 1.43 -0.26 -12.21
C ASN A 207 1.31 -1.24 -13.38
N LEU A 208 2.25 -2.20 -13.53
CA LEU A 208 2.14 -3.26 -14.52
C LEU A 208 0.92 -4.15 -14.29
N GLY A 209 0.71 -4.56 -13.03
CA GLY A 209 -0.47 -5.34 -12.66
C GLY A 209 -1.78 -4.61 -12.97
N ILE A 210 -1.87 -3.32 -12.62
CA ILE A 210 -3.04 -2.49 -12.94
C ILE A 210 -3.21 -2.34 -14.46
N ALA A 211 -2.13 -2.10 -15.19
CA ALA A 211 -2.17 -1.97 -16.64
C ALA A 211 -2.72 -3.23 -17.30
N TYR A 212 -2.31 -4.43 -16.86
CA TYR A 212 -2.84 -5.70 -17.37
C TYR A 212 -4.32 -5.94 -17.07
N LEU A 213 -4.87 -5.31 -16.04
CA LEU A 213 -6.32 -5.33 -15.78
C LEU A 213 -7.11 -4.37 -16.67
N GLN A 214 -6.46 -3.34 -17.25
CA GLN A 214 -7.09 -2.24 -17.98
C GLN A 214 -6.87 -2.27 -19.49
N VAL A 215 -5.96 -3.11 -19.99
CA VAL A 215 -5.78 -3.30 -21.45
C VAL A 215 -6.79 -4.29 -21.99
N GLU A 216 -7.04 -4.21 -23.28
CA GLU A 216 -7.89 -5.14 -24.02
C GLU A 216 -7.02 -5.93 -25.04
N PRO A 217 -7.06 -7.29 -24.97
CA PRO A 217 -7.74 -8.10 -23.96
C PRO A 217 -7.07 -8.03 -22.59
N ALA A 218 -7.87 -8.03 -21.52
CA ALA A 218 -7.35 -8.03 -20.15
C ALA A 218 -6.58 -9.32 -19.83
N LYS A 219 -5.51 -9.18 -19.01
CA LYS A 219 -4.64 -10.30 -18.59
C LYS A 219 -4.65 -10.47 -17.06
N PRO A 220 -5.78 -10.87 -16.47
CA PRO A 220 -5.94 -10.82 -15.02
C PRO A 220 -5.03 -11.80 -14.27
N GLN A 221 -4.69 -12.97 -14.83
CA GLN A 221 -3.77 -13.92 -14.19
C GLN A 221 -2.35 -13.36 -14.07
N GLU A 222 -1.86 -12.67 -15.12
CA GLU A 222 -0.56 -12.00 -15.10
C GLU A 222 -0.58 -10.82 -14.13
N ALA A 223 -1.67 -10.06 -14.13
CA ALA A 223 -1.86 -8.93 -13.23
C ALA A 223 -1.73 -9.34 -11.77
N ILE A 224 -2.39 -10.46 -11.38
CA ILE A 224 -2.35 -10.96 -10.00
C ILE A 224 -0.93 -11.31 -9.59
N LYS A 225 -0.15 -11.99 -10.44
CA LYS A 225 1.25 -12.33 -10.14
C LYS A 225 2.07 -11.09 -9.78
N TRP A 226 1.96 -10.02 -10.58
CA TRP A 226 2.67 -8.78 -10.31
C TRP A 226 2.15 -8.05 -9.09
N LEU A 227 0.84 -8.03 -8.87
CA LEU A 227 0.23 -7.44 -7.67
C LEU A 227 0.62 -8.18 -6.40
N GLN A 228 0.75 -9.52 -6.44
CA GLN A 228 1.24 -10.32 -5.31
C GLN A 228 2.67 -9.95 -4.94
N LEU A 229 3.58 -9.85 -5.92
CA LEU A 229 4.97 -9.43 -5.70
C LEU A 229 5.05 -8.04 -5.06
N ALA A 230 4.33 -7.06 -5.63
CA ALA A 230 4.29 -5.71 -5.07
C ALA A 230 3.66 -5.66 -3.67
N SER A 231 2.62 -6.47 -3.42
CA SER A 231 1.95 -6.55 -2.11
C SER A 231 2.84 -7.19 -1.05
N ALA A 232 3.62 -8.21 -1.40
CA ALA A 232 4.61 -8.82 -0.53
C ALA A 232 5.75 -7.85 -0.17
N ALA A 233 6.14 -6.97 -1.12
CA ALA A 233 7.09 -5.89 -0.88
C ALA A 233 6.48 -4.71 -0.07
N GLY A 234 5.24 -4.82 0.41
CA GLY A 234 4.58 -3.81 1.24
C GLY A 234 3.97 -2.62 0.48
N HIS A 235 3.84 -2.70 -0.84
CA HIS A 235 3.25 -1.60 -1.62
C HIS A 235 1.74 -1.50 -1.39
N ILE A 236 1.32 -0.46 -0.65
CA ILE A 236 -0.04 -0.31 -0.10
C ILE A 236 -1.13 -0.34 -1.19
N ARG A 237 -0.88 0.33 -2.33
CA ARG A 237 -1.83 0.34 -3.44
C ARG A 237 -1.97 -1.04 -4.09
N ALA A 238 -0.86 -1.81 -4.18
CA ALA A 238 -0.91 -3.16 -4.71
C ALA A 238 -1.72 -4.09 -3.79
N GLN A 239 -1.56 -3.97 -2.47
CA GLN A 239 -2.38 -4.69 -1.49
C GLN A 239 -3.87 -4.44 -1.69
N TYR A 240 -4.26 -3.18 -1.93
CA TYR A 240 -5.63 -2.83 -2.23
C TYR A 240 -6.12 -3.41 -3.56
N GLN A 241 -5.32 -3.35 -4.62
CA GLN A 241 -5.69 -3.88 -5.93
C GLN A 241 -5.78 -5.41 -5.92
N LEU A 242 -4.86 -6.08 -5.22
CA LEU A 242 -4.92 -7.53 -5.03
C LEU A 242 -6.21 -7.92 -4.28
N ALA A 243 -6.55 -7.18 -3.22
CA ALA A 243 -7.80 -7.40 -2.50
C ALA A 243 -9.04 -7.24 -3.40
N LEU A 244 -9.04 -6.27 -4.31
CA LEU A 244 -10.11 -6.10 -5.30
C LEU A 244 -10.21 -7.31 -6.25
N CYS A 245 -9.08 -7.81 -6.75
CA CYS A 245 -9.05 -8.98 -7.62
C CYS A 245 -9.60 -10.23 -6.92
N LEU A 246 -9.16 -10.49 -5.69
CA LEU A 246 -9.65 -11.58 -4.84
C LEU A 246 -11.13 -11.47 -4.51
N HIS A 247 -11.61 -10.25 -4.27
CA HIS A 247 -13.03 -10.00 -3.95
C HIS A 247 -13.93 -10.25 -5.16
N ARG A 248 -13.47 -9.93 -6.38
CA ARG A 248 -14.25 -10.06 -7.62
C ARG A 248 -14.11 -11.40 -8.30
N GLY A 249 -13.06 -12.15 -7.99
CA GLY A 249 -12.68 -13.35 -8.74
C GLY A 249 -12.05 -13.00 -10.10
N SER A 250 -11.36 -11.86 -10.21
CA SER A 250 -10.70 -11.46 -11.45
C SER A 250 -9.40 -12.24 -11.60
N GLY A 251 -9.35 -13.21 -12.50
CA GLY A 251 -8.18 -14.03 -12.81
C GLY A 251 -7.90 -15.19 -11.85
N GLN A 252 -8.70 -15.34 -10.83
CA GLN A 252 -8.71 -16.48 -9.88
C GLN A 252 -10.07 -16.52 -9.18
N ASP A 253 -10.34 -17.58 -8.44
CA ASP A 253 -11.59 -17.74 -7.68
C ASP A 253 -11.74 -16.65 -6.61
N THR A 254 -12.99 -16.30 -6.31
CA THR A 254 -13.31 -15.36 -5.24
C THR A 254 -12.86 -15.89 -3.88
N ASN A 255 -12.06 -15.10 -3.18
CA ASN A 255 -11.64 -15.40 -1.81
C ASN A 255 -11.86 -14.17 -0.91
N LEU A 256 -13.06 -14.10 -0.31
CA LEU A 256 -13.47 -12.95 0.51
C LEU A 256 -12.64 -12.82 1.78
N VAL A 257 -12.20 -13.93 2.37
CA VAL A 257 -11.39 -13.93 3.60
C VAL A 257 -10.02 -13.33 3.34
N GLU A 258 -9.38 -13.76 2.27
CA GLU A 258 -8.07 -13.23 1.90
C GLU A 258 -8.17 -11.79 1.41
N ALA A 259 -9.20 -11.45 0.62
CA ALA A 259 -9.48 -10.08 0.20
C ALA A 259 -9.62 -9.13 1.39
N ALA A 260 -10.38 -9.51 2.41
CA ALA A 260 -10.57 -8.71 3.61
C ALA A 260 -9.25 -8.51 4.40
N ARG A 261 -8.40 -9.53 4.47
CA ARG A 261 -7.07 -9.42 5.08
C ARG A 261 -6.17 -8.44 4.33
N TRP A 262 -6.17 -8.47 3.00
CA TRP A 262 -5.40 -7.52 2.19
C TRP A 262 -5.95 -6.10 2.26
N TYR A 263 -7.29 -5.93 2.27
CA TYR A 263 -7.90 -4.62 2.55
C TYR A 263 -7.46 -4.08 3.91
N LEU A 264 -7.44 -4.91 4.95
CA LEU A 264 -7.01 -4.51 6.29
C LEU A 264 -5.55 -4.04 6.28
N LYS A 265 -4.62 -4.80 5.68
CA LYS A 265 -3.22 -4.39 5.55
C LYS A 265 -3.08 -3.05 4.83
N ALA A 266 -3.79 -2.86 3.72
CA ALA A 266 -3.77 -1.59 2.98
C ALA A 266 -4.37 -0.43 3.81
N ALA A 267 -5.42 -0.69 4.60
CA ALA A 267 -6.05 0.29 5.46
C ALA A 267 -5.15 0.71 6.63
N GLU A 268 -4.46 -0.24 7.26
CA GLU A 268 -3.44 0.00 8.28
C GLU A 268 -2.26 0.81 7.71
N GLY A 269 -1.87 0.54 6.46
CA GLY A 269 -0.91 1.34 5.70
C GLY A 269 -1.39 2.74 5.32
N GLY A 270 -2.64 3.09 5.65
CA GLY A 270 -3.18 4.44 5.42
C GLY A 270 -3.98 4.61 4.14
N TYR A 271 -4.25 3.56 3.36
CA TYR A 271 -5.02 3.70 2.12
C TYR A 271 -6.50 3.92 2.38
N VAL A 272 -6.99 5.11 2.09
CA VAL A 272 -8.33 5.58 2.50
C VAL A 272 -9.46 4.73 1.90
N ARG A 273 -9.34 4.33 0.62
CA ARG A 273 -10.34 3.46 -0.03
C ARG A 273 -10.40 2.07 0.63
N ALA A 274 -9.25 1.56 1.08
CA ALA A 274 -9.21 0.29 1.81
C ALA A 274 -9.90 0.39 3.17
N MET A 275 -9.77 1.52 3.89
CA MET A 275 -10.48 1.75 5.15
C MET A 275 -11.99 1.67 4.98
N TYR A 276 -12.51 2.25 3.90
CA TYR A 276 -13.93 2.15 3.56
C TYR A 276 -14.34 0.70 3.27
N ASN A 277 -13.56 -0.04 2.46
CA ASN A 277 -13.87 -1.44 2.16
C ASN A 277 -13.79 -2.33 3.40
N VAL A 278 -12.84 -2.11 4.31
CA VAL A 278 -12.77 -2.81 5.62
C VAL A 278 -14.02 -2.54 6.44
N ALA A 279 -14.51 -1.29 6.46
CA ALA A 279 -15.75 -0.95 7.14
C ALA A 279 -16.95 -1.73 6.56
N LEU A 280 -17.02 -1.89 5.23
CA LEU A 280 -18.04 -2.68 4.58
C LEU A 280 -17.90 -4.18 4.91
N CYS A 281 -16.68 -4.74 4.88
CA CYS A 281 -16.43 -6.13 5.26
C CYS A 281 -16.96 -6.44 6.67
N TYR A 282 -16.67 -5.57 7.66
CA TYR A 282 -17.21 -5.74 9.01
C TYR A 282 -18.73 -5.49 9.11
N SER A 283 -19.30 -4.62 8.26
CA SER A 283 -20.73 -4.33 8.27
C SER A 283 -21.56 -5.50 7.78
N PHE A 284 -21.09 -6.17 6.71
CA PHE A 284 -21.80 -7.25 6.05
C PHE A 284 -21.36 -8.65 6.47
N GLY A 285 -20.20 -8.76 7.12
CA GLY A 285 -19.62 -10.05 7.50
C GLY A 285 -18.90 -10.74 6.34
N GLU A 286 -18.39 -9.99 5.35
CA GLU A 286 -17.66 -10.52 4.21
C GLU A 286 -16.16 -10.65 4.53
N GLY A 287 -15.68 -11.90 4.63
CA GLY A 287 -14.29 -12.21 4.98
C GLY A 287 -13.94 -12.02 6.45
N PHE A 288 -14.72 -11.24 7.21
CA PHE A 288 -14.63 -11.10 8.67
C PHE A 288 -15.99 -11.39 9.31
N HIS A 289 -15.99 -11.80 10.58
CA HIS A 289 -17.23 -11.83 11.33
C HIS A 289 -17.83 -10.43 11.44
N ARG A 290 -19.15 -10.36 11.28
CA ARG A 290 -19.90 -9.10 11.34
C ARG A 290 -19.63 -8.40 12.68
N ASN A 291 -19.13 -7.15 12.62
CA ASN A 291 -18.82 -6.36 13.81
C ASN A 291 -19.16 -4.88 13.58
N ARG A 292 -20.31 -4.46 14.08
CA ARG A 292 -20.79 -3.08 13.91
C ARG A 292 -19.87 -2.02 14.56
N ARG A 293 -19.18 -2.36 15.66
CA ARG A 293 -18.25 -1.43 16.34
C ARG A 293 -17.03 -1.18 15.44
N GLN A 294 -16.42 -2.24 14.92
CA GLN A 294 -15.29 -2.13 14.01
C GLN A 294 -15.68 -1.42 12.71
N ALA A 295 -16.83 -1.76 12.15
CA ALA A 295 -17.36 -1.11 10.96
C ALA A 295 -17.46 0.41 11.12
N ARG A 296 -18.07 0.89 12.22
CA ARG A 296 -18.18 2.32 12.53
C ARG A 296 -16.81 2.98 12.72
N SER A 297 -15.89 2.32 13.39
CA SER A 297 -14.54 2.84 13.63
C SER A 297 -13.79 3.05 12.32
N TRP A 298 -13.80 2.06 11.43
CA TRP A 298 -13.15 2.16 10.13
C TRP A 298 -13.86 3.14 9.20
N MET A 299 -15.21 3.19 9.22
CA MET A 299 -15.99 4.17 8.47
C MET A 299 -15.63 5.60 8.88
N LYS A 300 -15.55 5.87 10.19
CA LYS A 300 -15.10 7.17 10.71
C LYS A 300 -13.69 7.50 10.25
N ARG A 301 -12.73 6.57 10.37
CA ARG A 301 -11.35 6.78 9.90
C ARG A 301 -11.28 7.13 8.42
N ALA A 302 -12.08 6.48 7.58
CA ALA A 302 -12.17 6.79 6.16
C ALA A 302 -12.77 8.17 5.91
N ALA A 303 -13.83 8.54 6.65
CA ALA A 303 -14.49 9.84 6.58
C ALA A 303 -13.55 10.99 6.99
N ASP A 304 -12.85 10.84 8.12
CA ASP A 304 -11.89 11.80 8.65
C ASP A 304 -10.74 12.07 7.67
N ARG A 305 -10.43 11.09 6.80
CA ARG A 305 -9.41 11.20 5.73
C ARG A 305 -9.96 11.60 4.37
N GLY A 306 -11.20 12.06 4.31
CA GLY A 306 -11.79 12.66 3.12
C GLY A 306 -12.41 11.68 2.12
N HIS A 307 -12.72 10.44 2.51
CA HIS A 307 -13.47 9.53 1.62
C HIS A 307 -14.93 9.94 1.55
N SER A 308 -15.38 10.49 0.41
CA SER A 308 -16.72 11.08 0.26
C SER A 308 -17.88 10.14 0.61
N LYS A 309 -17.83 8.87 0.15
CA LYS A 309 -18.86 7.88 0.50
C LYS A 309 -18.87 7.55 1.99
N ALA A 310 -17.68 7.49 2.62
CA ALA A 310 -17.60 7.26 4.05
C ALA A 310 -18.11 8.47 4.86
N GLN A 311 -17.83 9.69 4.41
CA GLN A 311 -18.38 10.90 5.03
C GLN A 311 -19.91 10.91 5.00
N PHE A 312 -20.50 10.58 3.85
CA PHE A 312 -21.95 10.48 3.69
C PHE A 312 -22.56 9.39 4.60
N GLU A 313 -22.03 8.18 4.56
CA GLU A 313 -22.52 7.05 5.38
C GLU A 313 -22.35 7.31 6.89
N HIS A 314 -21.25 7.94 7.27
CA HIS A 314 -20.99 8.32 8.65
C HIS A 314 -21.95 9.42 9.11
N GLY A 315 -22.18 10.43 8.27
CA GLY A 315 -23.17 11.49 8.52
C GLY A 315 -24.59 10.95 8.70
N LEU A 316 -25.03 10.07 7.82
CA LEU A 316 -26.32 9.39 7.96
C LEU A 316 -26.46 8.58 9.26
N SER A 317 -25.38 7.89 9.66
CA SER A 317 -25.35 7.14 10.91
C SER A 317 -25.47 8.03 12.15
N LEU A 318 -24.86 9.20 12.12
CA LEU A 318 -24.99 10.21 13.19
C LEU A 318 -26.38 10.81 13.23
N PHE A 319 -26.92 11.21 12.08
CA PHE A 319 -28.26 11.78 11.99
C PHE A 319 -29.34 10.82 12.50
N SER A 320 -29.29 9.54 12.08
CA SER A 320 -30.24 8.53 12.58
C SER A 320 -30.06 8.20 14.07
N GLY A 321 -28.87 8.42 14.62
CA GLY A 321 -28.60 8.34 16.05
C GLY A 321 -29.27 9.49 16.82
N ILE A 322 -29.15 10.69 16.32
CA ILE A 322 -29.78 11.90 16.90
C ILE A 322 -31.30 11.78 16.87
N GLN A 323 -31.89 11.36 15.74
CA GLN A 323 -33.34 11.16 15.63
C GLN A 323 -33.88 10.14 16.65
N ARG A 324 -33.14 9.03 16.88
CA ARG A 324 -33.53 8.06 17.91
C ARG A 324 -33.50 8.64 19.32
N LEU A 325 -32.49 9.47 19.62
CA LEU A 325 -32.42 10.16 20.90
C LEU A 325 -33.57 11.16 21.09
N MET A 326 -33.85 11.97 20.06
CA MET A 326 -34.95 12.93 20.11
C MET A 326 -36.33 12.23 20.24
N GLY A 327 -36.55 11.14 19.51
CA GLY A 327 -37.76 10.32 19.64
C GLY A 327 -37.95 9.70 21.02
N ALA A 328 -36.85 9.33 21.69
CA ALA A 328 -36.89 8.80 23.05
C ALA A 328 -37.28 9.87 24.11
N PHE A 329 -36.97 11.16 23.85
CA PHE A 329 -37.38 12.27 24.70
C PHE A 329 -38.80 12.78 24.42
N SER A 330 -39.39 12.44 23.27
CA SER A 330 -40.73 12.88 22.84
C SER A 330 -41.85 11.99 23.38
N HIS A 331 -41.55 10.87 24.00
CA HIS A 331 -42.50 10.03 24.73
C HIS A 331 -42.19 10.15 26.22
N PRO A 332 -42.80 11.11 26.96
CA PRO A 332 -42.79 11.05 28.40
C PRO A 332 -43.53 9.75 28.80
N ALA A 333 -42.90 8.96 29.66
CA ALA A 333 -43.56 7.83 30.26
C ALA A 333 -44.90 8.32 30.84
N GLY A 334 -45.99 7.99 30.15
CA GLY A 334 -47.33 8.15 30.70
C GLY A 334 -47.48 7.27 31.91
N GLY A 335 -47.87 7.89 33.01
CA GLY A 335 -47.99 7.39 34.35
C GLY A 335 -48.80 6.13 34.57
#